data_640c81a3a724341dbc400994e1347a56
#
_entry.id   640c81a3a724341dbc400994e1347a56
#
_cell.length_a   1.000
_cell.length_b   1.000
_cell.length_c   1.000
_cell.angle_alpha   90.00
_cell.angle_beta   90.00
_cell.angle_gamma   90.00
#
_symmetry.space_group_name_H-M   'P 1'
#
loop_
_entity.id
_entity.type
_entity.pdbx_description
1 polymer ?
#
loop_
_entity_poly.entity_id
_entity_poly.type
_entity_poly.pdbx_seq_one_letter_code
_entity_poly.pdbx_strand_id
1 'polypeptide(L)'
;PDLIERFNIPLDEYIRRCEVQIAGWEASHETVLNPDAPIDEANLRERLLAVRATEQDVHNAIAMVTNFNAITPSHEYGAYIIHSLETGIPRVIYGNVMNYGLIDNLPQGCCVEVPCLVDRNGIQPTRIGALPPHLAALIQTNVNVQALTVEAALTRKREHIYHAAMLDPHTAAEL
;
A
#
# COMPACT_ATOMS: atom_id res chain seq x y z
N PRO A 1 4.94 -26.05 5.57
CA PRO A 1 4.99 -25.73 7.01
C PRO A 1 6.40 -25.27 7.41
N ASP A 2 7.43 -26.02 7.06
CA ASP A 2 8.81 -25.75 7.48
C ASP A 2 9.37 -24.41 7.00
N LEU A 3 8.98 -23.96 5.80
CA LEU A 3 9.43 -22.67 5.24
C LEU A 3 8.77 -21.49 5.97
N ILE A 4 7.51 -21.63 6.34
CA ILE A 4 6.76 -20.60 7.07
C ILE A 4 7.41 -20.36 8.44
N GLU A 5 7.73 -21.43 9.16
CA GLU A 5 8.39 -21.36 10.46
C GLU A 5 9.84 -20.87 10.31
N ARG A 6 10.59 -21.42 9.34
CA ARG A 6 11.99 -21.09 9.11
C ARG A 6 12.23 -19.63 8.78
N PHE A 7 11.33 -19.02 7.98
CA PHE A 7 11.44 -17.63 7.54
C PHE A 7 10.48 -16.69 8.28
N ASN A 8 9.74 -17.21 9.27
CA ASN A 8 8.74 -16.43 10.03
C ASN A 8 7.77 -15.64 9.11
N ILE A 9 7.23 -16.35 8.10
CA ILE A 9 6.36 -15.72 7.09
C ILE A 9 4.97 -15.51 7.70
N PRO A 10 4.49 -14.26 7.84
CA PRO A 10 3.14 -13.98 8.32
C PRO A 10 2.11 -14.28 7.23
N LEU A 11 1.39 -15.40 7.33
CA LEU A 11 0.48 -15.86 6.28
C LEU A 11 -0.77 -15.02 6.10
N ASP A 12 -1.26 -14.40 7.16
CA ASP A 12 -2.53 -13.67 7.20
C ASP A 12 -2.40 -12.22 7.71
N GLU A 13 -1.19 -11.71 7.78
CA GLU A 13 -0.90 -10.40 8.38
C GLU A 13 -1.68 -9.27 7.71
N TYR A 14 -1.74 -9.26 6.38
CA TYR A 14 -2.46 -8.23 5.65
C TYR A 14 -3.99 -8.30 5.86
N ILE A 15 -4.56 -9.52 5.81
CA ILE A 15 -6.00 -9.74 6.03
C ILE A 15 -6.36 -9.33 7.46
N ARG A 16 -5.61 -9.80 8.45
CA ARG A 16 -5.78 -9.45 9.86
C ARG A 16 -5.72 -7.93 10.07
N ARG A 17 -4.75 -7.27 9.46
CA ARG A 17 -4.61 -5.81 9.56
C ARG A 17 -5.80 -5.06 8.95
N CYS A 18 -6.34 -5.54 7.83
CA CYS A 18 -7.56 -4.99 7.25
C CYS A 18 -8.77 -5.18 8.17
N GLU A 19 -8.95 -6.36 8.77
CA GLU A 19 -10.04 -6.64 9.71
C GLU A 19 -9.98 -5.74 10.94
N VAL A 20 -8.79 -5.54 11.51
CA VAL A 20 -8.55 -4.59 12.63
C VAL A 20 -8.89 -3.16 12.22
N GLN A 21 -8.48 -2.76 11.03
CA GLN A 21 -8.77 -1.42 10.50
C GLN A 21 -10.28 -1.20 10.29
N ILE A 22 -10.98 -2.18 9.72
CA ILE A 22 -12.44 -2.12 9.52
C ILE A 22 -13.16 -1.98 10.86
N ALA A 23 -12.81 -2.80 11.84
CA ALA A 23 -13.41 -2.74 13.18
C ALA A 23 -13.17 -1.38 13.86
N GLY A 24 -11.98 -0.79 13.69
CA GLY A 24 -11.66 0.55 14.17
C GLY A 24 -12.48 1.65 13.47
N TRP A 25 -12.66 1.56 12.15
CA TRP A 25 -13.49 2.50 11.39
C TRP A 25 -14.97 2.42 11.75
N GLU A 26 -15.51 1.21 11.94
CA GLU A 26 -16.89 1.02 12.37
C GLU A 26 -17.13 1.68 13.74
N ALA A 27 -16.21 1.48 14.69
CA ALA A 27 -16.30 2.13 16.01
C ALA A 27 -16.19 3.66 15.90
N SER A 28 -15.30 4.17 15.07
CA SER A 28 -15.16 5.62 14.83
C SER A 28 -16.43 6.20 14.19
N HIS A 29 -17.04 5.49 13.25
CA HIS A 29 -18.30 5.89 12.60
C HIS A 29 -19.46 5.94 13.60
N GLU A 30 -19.58 4.96 14.47
CA GLU A 30 -20.58 4.94 15.57
C GLU A 30 -20.43 6.16 16.48
N THR A 31 -19.18 6.52 16.82
CA THR A 31 -18.88 7.71 17.66
C THR A 31 -19.25 9.01 16.95
N VAL A 32 -19.00 9.13 15.64
CA VAL A 32 -19.38 10.32 14.86
C VAL A 32 -20.89 10.49 14.77
N LEU A 33 -21.62 9.38 14.58
CA LEU A 33 -23.08 9.42 14.50
C LEU A 33 -23.76 9.72 15.84
N ASN A 34 -23.12 9.37 16.95
CA ASN A 34 -23.64 9.56 18.30
C ASN A 34 -22.58 10.19 19.22
N PRO A 35 -22.20 11.46 19.01
CA PRO A 35 -21.08 12.08 19.71
C PRO A 35 -21.28 12.23 21.23
N ASP A 36 -22.54 12.20 21.69
CA ASP A 36 -22.90 12.30 23.10
C ASP A 36 -23.01 10.92 23.79
N ALA A 37 -22.90 9.82 23.03
CA ALA A 37 -22.94 8.48 23.61
C ALA A 37 -21.58 8.13 24.23
N PRO A 38 -21.56 7.50 25.41
CA PRO A 38 -20.31 7.03 25.98
C PRO A 38 -19.69 5.94 25.08
N ILE A 39 -18.38 6.02 24.87
CA ILE A 39 -17.63 5.01 24.12
C ILE A 39 -17.58 3.74 24.96
N ASP A 40 -18.11 2.66 24.45
CA ASP A 40 -18.00 1.34 25.07
C ASP A 40 -16.64 0.70 24.72
N GLU A 41 -15.61 1.07 25.49
CA GLU A 41 -14.26 0.55 25.31
C GLU A 41 -14.19 -0.98 25.49
N ALA A 42 -15.04 -1.55 26.34
CA ALA A 42 -15.07 -3.00 26.56
C ALA A 42 -15.56 -3.75 25.32
N ASN A 43 -16.64 -3.26 24.73
CA ASN A 43 -17.18 -3.82 23.46
C ASN A 43 -16.19 -3.65 22.31
N LEU A 44 -15.60 -2.47 22.17
CA LEU A 44 -14.59 -2.21 21.14
C LEU A 44 -13.38 -3.15 21.30
N ARG A 45 -12.91 -3.33 22.52
CA ARG A 45 -11.82 -4.27 22.82
C ARG A 45 -12.20 -5.71 22.45
N GLU A 46 -13.39 -6.17 22.82
CA GLU A 46 -13.87 -7.51 22.49
C GLU A 46 -13.92 -7.74 20.96
N ARG A 47 -14.48 -6.78 20.22
CA ARG A 47 -14.56 -6.83 18.74
C ARG A 47 -13.18 -6.90 18.10
N LEU A 48 -12.22 -6.10 18.56
CA LEU A 48 -10.86 -6.09 18.04
C LEU A 48 -10.12 -7.40 18.34
N LEU A 49 -10.26 -7.92 19.55
CA LEU A 49 -9.65 -9.20 19.92
C LEU A 49 -10.26 -10.39 19.14
N ALA A 50 -11.53 -10.32 18.77
CA ALA A 50 -12.19 -11.32 17.92
C ALA A 50 -11.55 -11.41 16.52
N VAL A 51 -11.02 -10.32 15.98
CA VAL A 51 -10.26 -10.27 14.71
C VAL A 51 -8.75 -10.40 14.92
N ARG A 52 -8.33 -10.95 16.05
CA ARG A 52 -6.92 -11.19 16.42
C ARG A 52 -6.05 -9.92 16.47
N ALA A 53 -6.63 -8.77 16.82
CA ALA A 53 -5.87 -7.56 17.07
C ALA A 53 -4.88 -7.77 18.23
N THR A 54 -3.72 -7.11 18.14
CA THR A 54 -2.78 -7.07 19.26
C THR A 54 -3.25 -6.06 20.31
N GLU A 55 -2.73 -6.14 21.52
CA GLU A 55 -2.99 -5.15 22.57
C GLU A 55 -2.62 -3.72 22.12
N GLN A 56 -1.59 -3.57 21.29
CA GLN A 56 -1.21 -2.29 20.72
C GLN A 56 -2.26 -1.78 19.72
N ASP A 57 -2.83 -2.66 18.88
CA ASP A 57 -3.91 -2.31 17.95
C ASP A 57 -5.15 -1.83 18.73
N VAL A 58 -5.50 -2.54 19.81
CA VAL A 58 -6.61 -2.17 20.71
C VAL A 58 -6.37 -0.80 21.33
N HIS A 59 -5.17 -0.57 21.88
CA HIS A 59 -4.81 0.72 22.47
C HIS A 59 -4.92 1.86 21.45
N ASN A 60 -4.40 1.66 20.24
CA ASN A 60 -4.43 2.65 19.16
C ASN A 60 -5.87 2.96 18.73
N ALA A 61 -6.73 1.93 18.59
CA ALA A 61 -8.13 2.11 18.21
C ALA A 61 -8.92 2.87 19.29
N ILE A 62 -8.75 2.52 20.56
CA ILE A 62 -9.38 3.25 21.68
C ILE A 62 -8.90 4.71 21.70
N ALA A 63 -7.58 4.94 21.57
CA ALA A 63 -7.04 6.29 21.53
C ALA A 63 -7.58 7.11 20.33
N MET A 64 -7.78 6.50 19.18
CA MET A 64 -8.37 7.14 18.00
C MET A 64 -9.82 7.56 18.25
N VAL A 65 -10.63 6.70 18.87
CA VAL A 65 -12.04 6.97 19.12
C VAL A 65 -12.22 7.99 20.26
N THR A 66 -11.40 7.91 21.30
CA THR A 66 -11.47 8.83 22.46
C THR A 66 -10.92 10.22 22.18
N ASN A 67 -9.95 10.33 21.27
CA ASN A 67 -9.31 11.60 20.88
C ASN A 67 -9.73 12.08 19.50
N PHE A 68 -10.98 11.87 19.09
CA PHE A 68 -11.48 12.19 17.76
C PHE A 68 -11.25 13.65 17.35
N ASN A 69 -11.13 14.58 18.30
CA ASN A 69 -10.83 15.98 18.04
C ASN A 69 -9.33 16.27 17.86
N ALA A 70 -8.45 15.33 18.14
CA ALA A 70 -7.02 15.46 17.97
C ALA A 70 -6.58 14.86 16.60
N ILE A 71 -7.08 15.45 15.52
CA ILE A 71 -6.71 15.00 14.16
C ILE A 71 -5.25 15.37 13.89
N THR A 72 -4.40 14.35 13.85
CA THR A 72 -3.02 14.51 13.40
C THR A 72 -2.97 14.18 11.90
N PRO A 73 -2.52 15.11 11.03
CA PRO A 73 -2.35 14.81 9.62
C PRO A 73 -1.41 13.61 9.43
N SER A 74 -1.82 12.66 8.60
CA SER A 74 -0.97 11.55 8.20
C SER A 74 0.05 12.00 7.14
N HIS A 75 1.02 11.14 6.82
CA HIS A 75 1.96 11.38 5.73
C HIS A 75 1.37 11.08 4.34
N GLU A 76 0.10 10.68 4.27
CA GLU A 76 -0.59 10.34 3.02
C GLU A 76 -0.84 11.57 2.14
N TYR A 77 -0.68 11.41 0.84
CA TYR A 77 -0.76 12.52 -0.12
C TYR A 77 -2.18 12.88 -0.55
N GLY A 78 -3.19 12.05 -0.28
CA GLY A 78 -4.54 12.20 -0.86
C GLY A 78 -5.12 13.60 -0.69
N ALA A 79 -5.11 14.14 0.52
CA ALA A 79 -5.60 15.48 0.81
C ALA A 79 -4.78 16.57 0.09
N TYR A 80 -3.47 16.40 -0.01
CA TYR A 80 -2.58 17.34 -0.69
C TYR A 80 -2.78 17.33 -2.21
N ILE A 81 -3.05 16.17 -2.80
CA ILE A 81 -3.38 16.04 -4.22
C ILE A 81 -4.68 16.81 -4.51
N ILE A 82 -5.75 16.52 -3.75
CA ILE A 82 -7.04 17.20 -3.91
C ILE A 82 -6.88 18.72 -3.76
N HIS A 83 -6.21 19.16 -2.71
CA HIS A 83 -5.96 20.58 -2.48
C HIS A 83 -5.20 21.25 -3.63
N SER A 84 -4.19 20.59 -4.20
CA SER A 84 -3.41 21.13 -5.31
C SER A 84 -4.22 21.22 -6.61
N LEU A 85 -5.06 20.23 -6.89
CA LEU A 85 -5.96 20.22 -8.03
C LEU A 85 -6.99 21.35 -7.95
N GLU A 86 -7.58 21.58 -6.78
CA GLU A 86 -8.63 22.60 -6.58
C GLU A 86 -8.06 24.02 -6.53
N THR A 87 -6.99 24.23 -5.77
CA THR A 87 -6.45 25.58 -5.55
C THR A 87 -5.42 26.01 -6.59
N GLY A 88 -4.79 25.05 -7.28
CA GLY A 88 -3.66 25.30 -8.18
C GLY A 88 -2.32 25.52 -7.44
N ILE A 89 -2.26 25.35 -6.13
CA ILE A 89 -1.02 25.44 -5.38
C ILE A 89 -0.16 24.22 -5.69
N PRO A 90 1.01 24.39 -6.34
CA PRO A 90 1.81 23.25 -6.78
C PRO A 90 2.44 22.49 -5.61
N ARG A 91 2.45 21.16 -5.72
CA ARG A 91 3.16 20.26 -4.81
C ARG A 91 3.83 19.15 -5.59
N VAL A 92 4.88 18.57 -4.99
CA VAL A 92 5.51 17.35 -5.50
C VAL A 92 5.12 16.20 -4.60
N ILE A 93 4.66 15.13 -5.22
CA ILE A 93 4.43 13.82 -4.60
C ILE A 93 5.23 12.75 -5.33
N TYR A 94 5.38 11.58 -4.72
CA TYR A 94 5.90 10.39 -5.41
C TYR A 94 4.72 9.53 -5.83
N GLY A 95 4.57 9.33 -7.14
CA GLY A 95 3.41 8.64 -7.69
C GLY A 95 3.80 7.42 -8.53
N ASN A 96 2.98 6.38 -8.41
CA ASN A 96 3.08 5.19 -9.25
C ASN A 96 2.39 5.47 -10.59
N VAL A 97 3.16 5.53 -11.66
CA VAL A 97 2.71 5.88 -13.00
C VAL A 97 3.32 4.96 -14.05
N MET A 98 2.72 4.94 -15.24
CA MET A 98 3.28 4.17 -16.34
C MET A 98 4.55 4.81 -16.91
N ASN A 99 5.59 4.01 -17.12
CA ASN A 99 6.85 4.45 -17.72
C ASN A 99 6.68 4.71 -19.23
N TYR A 100 6.27 5.90 -19.58
CA TYR A 100 6.28 6.37 -20.96
C TYR A 100 7.39 7.40 -21.16
N GLY A 101 8.65 6.89 -21.20
CA GLY A 101 9.83 7.73 -21.36
C GLY A 101 10.23 8.51 -20.11
N LEU A 102 9.81 8.08 -18.94
CA LEU A 102 10.20 8.68 -17.66
C LEU A 102 11.55 8.15 -17.18
N ILE A 103 11.75 6.83 -17.28
CA ILE A 103 13.01 6.15 -16.98
C ILE A 103 13.45 5.42 -18.26
N ASP A 104 14.57 5.88 -18.84
CA ASP A 104 14.99 5.49 -20.20
C ASP A 104 15.39 4.01 -20.32
N ASN A 105 15.97 3.43 -19.27
CA ASN A 105 16.50 2.07 -19.25
C ASN A 105 15.64 1.08 -18.44
N LEU A 106 14.35 1.38 -18.29
CA LEU A 106 13.33 0.43 -17.85
C LEU A 106 12.29 0.22 -18.97
N PRO A 107 11.58 -0.92 -19.00
CA PRO A 107 10.59 -1.20 -20.02
C PRO A 107 9.51 -0.12 -20.11
N GLN A 108 9.11 0.19 -21.34
CA GLN A 108 7.96 1.08 -21.57
C GLN A 108 6.67 0.42 -21.05
N GLY A 109 5.84 1.21 -20.39
CA GLY A 109 4.56 0.75 -19.84
C GLY A 109 4.65 -0.01 -18.50
N CYS A 110 5.84 -0.28 -17.95
CA CYS A 110 5.93 -0.79 -16.60
C CYS A 110 5.52 0.29 -15.61
N CYS A 111 5.10 -0.10 -14.41
CA CYS A 111 4.80 0.84 -13.33
C CYS A 111 6.12 1.30 -12.68
N VAL A 112 6.28 2.62 -12.55
CA VAL A 112 7.43 3.25 -11.90
C VAL A 112 6.97 4.29 -10.91
N GLU A 113 7.69 4.45 -9.79
CA GLU A 113 7.46 5.52 -8.85
C GLU A 113 8.43 6.65 -9.15
N VAL A 114 7.87 7.82 -9.48
CA VAL A 114 8.65 9.03 -9.82
C VAL A 114 8.06 10.26 -9.14
N PRO A 115 8.85 11.34 -8.95
CA PRO A 115 8.31 12.62 -8.54
C PRO A 115 7.28 13.10 -9.56
N CYS A 116 6.12 13.54 -9.07
CA CYS A 116 5.05 14.11 -9.87
C CYS A 116 4.73 15.50 -9.37
N LEU A 117 4.72 16.50 -10.25
CA LEU A 117 4.16 17.80 -9.96
C LEU A 117 2.64 17.69 -9.99
N VAL A 118 1.97 18.19 -8.97
CA VAL A 118 0.50 18.23 -8.88
C VAL A 118 0.06 19.68 -8.74
N ASP A 119 -0.74 20.15 -9.67
CA ASP A 119 -1.37 21.46 -9.66
C ASP A 119 -2.73 21.40 -10.37
N ARG A 120 -3.31 22.55 -10.72
CA ARG A 120 -4.60 22.62 -11.43
C ARG A 120 -4.61 21.89 -12.78
N ASN A 121 -3.44 21.67 -13.39
CA ASN A 121 -3.33 20.96 -14.66
C ASN A 121 -3.32 19.42 -14.49
N GLY A 122 -3.36 18.92 -13.27
CA GLY A 122 -3.36 17.50 -12.98
C GLY A 122 -2.05 17.00 -12.38
N ILE A 123 -1.84 15.71 -12.51
CA ILE A 123 -0.63 15.01 -12.04
C ILE A 123 0.34 14.90 -13.23
N GLN A 124 1.51 15.49 -13.08
CA GLN A 124 2.52 15.62 -14.13
C GLN A 124 3.81 14.85 -13.70
N PRO A 125 4.01 13.61 -14.19
CA PRO A 125 5.20 12.86 -13.86
C PRO A 125 6.47 13.51 -14.39
N THR A 126 7.53 13.48 -13.60
CA THR A 126 8.84 14.04 -13.98
C THR A 126 9.68 12.98 -14.66
N ARG A 127 10.30 13.34 -15.79
CA ARG A 127 11.30 12.48 -16.44
C ARG A 127 12.58 12.42 -15.62
N ILE A 128 13.04 11.22 -15.35
CA ILE A 128 14.24 10.92 -14.56
C ILE A 128 15.46 10.70 -15.47
N GLY A 129 15.24 10.14 -16.66
CA GLY A 129 16.33 9.72 -17.55
C GLY A 129 16.81 8.30 -17.23
N ALA A 130 18.07 8.00 -17.52
CA ALA A 130 18.64 6.68 -17.27
C ALA A 130 19.08 6.50 -15.84
N LEU A 131 18.67 5.41 -15.21
CA LEU A 131 19.20 4.98 -13.91
C LEU A 131 20.61 4.39 -14.04
N PRO A 132 21.43 4.39 -12.98
CA PRO A 132 22.65 3.62 -12.94
C PRO A 132 22.40 2.15 -13.31
N PRO A 133 23.27 1.50 -14.11
CA PRO A 133 22.99 0.16 -14.66
C PRO A 133 22.66 -0.91 -13.62
N HIS A 134 23.36 -0.89 -12.48
CA HIS A 134 23.11 -1.86 -11.39
C HIS A 134 21.74 -1.68 -10.73
N LEU A 135 21.25 -0.45 -10.61
CA LEU A 135 19.90 -0.19 -10.08
C LEU A 135 18.82 -0.57 -11.08
N ALA A 136 19.03 -0.24 -12.36
CA ALA A 136 18.10 -0.67 -13.42
C ALA A 136 18.00 -2.21 -13.48
N ALA A 137 19.11 -2.92 -13.33
CA ALA A 137 19.13 -4.38 -13.32
C ALA A 137 18.33 -4.97 -12.13
N LEU A 138 18.48 -4.40 -10.93
CA LEU A 138 17.72 -4.83 -9.76
C LEU A 138 16.22 -4.55 -9.91
N ILE A 139 15.85 -3.38 -10.39
CA ILE A 139 14.45 -3.03 -10.65
C ILE A 139 13.86 -3.91 -11.74
N GLN A 140 14.63 -4.21 -12.80
CA GLN A 140 14.18 -5.07 -13.89
C GLN A 140 13.77 -6.48 -13.40
N THR A 141 14.43 -7.05 -12.41
CA THR A 141 14.02 -8.32 -11.79
C THR A 141 12.59 -8.25 -11.27
N ASN A 142 12.26 -7.21 -10.51
CA ASN A 142 10.90 -7.03 -9.99
C ASN A 142 9.89 -6.76 -11.11
N VAL A 143 10.25 -5.95 -12.11
CA VAL A 143 9.38 -5.68 -13.28
C VAL A 143 9.05 -6.97 -14.02
N ASN A 144 10.00 -7.88 -14.19
CA ASN A 144 9.78 -9.17 -14.84
C ASN A 144 8.77 -10.04 -14.09
N VAL A 145 8.90 -10.11 -12.74
CA VAL A 145 7.95 -10.86 -11.88
C VAL A 145 6.55 -10.27 -11.99
N GLN A 146 6.44 -8.94 -11.89
CA GLN A 146 5.15 -8.24 -11.99
C GLN A 146 4.50 -8.47 -13.36
N ALA A 147 5.25 -8.34 -14.46
CA ALA A 147 4.76 -8.54 -15.81
C ALA A 147 4.22 -9.97 -16.00
N LEU A 148 4.97 -11.00 -15.57
CA LEU A 148 4.54 -12.39 -15.65
C LEU A 148 3.33 -12.68 -14.76
N THR A 149 3.24 -12.05 -13.60
CA THR A 149 2.07 -12.18 -12.72
C THR A 149 0.81 -11.60 -13.37
N VAL A 150 0.93 -10.43 -14.00
CA VAL A 150 -0.18 -9.83 -14.76
C VAL A 150 -0.56 -10.70 -15.95
N GLU A 151 0.43 -11.21 -16.71
CA GLU A 151 0.20 -12.12 -17.83
C GLU A 151 -0.50 -13.41 -17.39
N ALA A 152 -0.10 -13.97 -16.25
CA ALA A 152 -0.76 -15.13 -15.65
C ALA A 152 -2.24 -14.85 -15.34
N ALA A 153 -2.53 -13.70 -14.73
CA ALA A 153 -3.89 -13.29 -14.39
C ALA A 153 -4.77 -13.09 -15.63
N LEU A 154 -4.25 -12.46 -16.66
CA LEU A 154 -5.00 -12.15 -17.89
C LEU A 154 -5.18 -13.36 -18.78
N THR A 155 -4.13 -14.17 -18.96
CA THR A 155 -4.15 -15.32 -19.89
C THR A 155 -4.59 -16.63 -19.23
N ARG A 156 -4.54 -16.71 -17.90
CA ARG A 156 -4.78 -17.91 -17.09
C ARG A 156 -3.84 -19.07 -17.39
N LYS A 157 -2.68 -18.80 -17.99
CA LYS A 157 -1.65 -19.78 -18.28
C LYS A 157 -0.79 -20.03 -17.03
N ARG A 158 -0.83 -21.25 -16.50
CA ARG A 158 -0.09 -21.63 -15.28
C ARG A 158 1.43 -21.52 -15.44
N GLU A 159 1.95 -21.68 -16.66
CA GLU A 159 3.38 -21.52 -16.95
C GLU A 159 3.91 -20.14 -16.56
N HIS A 160 3.11 -19.08 -16.70
CA HIS A 160 3.52 -17.73 -16.30
C HIS A 160 3.66 -17.58 -14.77
N ILE A 161 2.86 -18.31 -13.98
CA ILE A 161 3.01 -18.36 -12.53
C ILE A 161 4.36 -18.98 -12.16
N TYR A 162 4.68 -20.10 -12.81
CA TYR A 162 5.95 -20.79 -12.57
C TYR A 162 7.14 -19.92 -12.98
N HIS A 163 7.08 -19.30 -14.15
CA HIS A 163 8.14 -18.40 -14.60
C HIS A 163 8.30 -17.16 -13.70
N ALA A 164 7.20 -16.59 -13.20
CA ALA A 164 7.27 -15.49 -12.24
C ALA A 164 7.99 -15.91 -10.96
N ALA A 165 7.63 -17.09 -10.42
CA ALA A 165 8.26 -17.61 -9.22
C ALA A 165 9.76 -17.94 -9.42
N MET A 166 10.14 -18.45 -10.60
CA MET A 166 11.55 -18.71 -10.94
C MET A 166 12.41 -17.44 -11.03
N LEU A 167 11.80 -16.32 -11.44
CA LEU A 167 12.51 -15.05 -11.60
C LEU A 167 12.50 -14.21 -10.32
N ASP A 168 11.66 -14.54 -9.35
CA ASP A 168 11.62 -13.86 -8.06
C ASP A 168 12.82 -14.31 -7.21
N PRO A 169 13.73 -13.37 -6.83
CA PRO A 169 14.89 -13.69 -6.01
C PRO A 169 14.56 -14.34 -4.66
N HIS A 170 13.36 -14.12 -4.14
CA HIS A 170 12.91 -14.68 -2.87
C HIS A 170 12.41 -16.12 -2.97
N THR A 171 11.91 -16.53 -4.14
CA THR A 171 11.33 -17.86 -4.35
C THR A 171 12.20 -18.76 -5.24
N ALA A 172 13.05 -18.21 -6.08
CA ALA A 172 13.87 -18.95 -7.03
C ALA A 172 14.76 -20.04 -6.38
N ALA A 173 15.21 -19.83 -5.15
CA ALA A 173 16.03 -20.78 -4.42
C ALA A 173 15.24 -21.95 -3.80
N GLU A 174 13.91 -21.89 -3.83
CA GLU A 174 13.01 -22.87 -3.20
C GLU A 174 12.27 -23.74 -4.25
N LEU A 175 12.47 -23.47 -5.54
CA LEU A 175 11.93 -24.22 -6.67
C LEU A 175 12.94 -25.21 -7.21
#